data_3f120ed7048a9825b5a459ca18e1f91d
#
_entry.id   3f120ed7048a9825b5a459ca18e1f91d
#
_cell.length_a   1.000
_cell.length_b   1.000
_cell.length_c   1.000
_cell.angle_alpha   90.00
_cell.angle_beta   90.00
_cell.angle_gamma   90.00
#
_symmetry.space_group_name_H-M   'P 1'
#
loop_
_entity.id
_entity.type
_entity.pdbx_description
1 polymer ?
#
loop_
_entity_poly.entity_id
_entity_poly.type
_entity_poly.pdbx_seq_one_letter_code
_entity_poly.pdbx_strand_id
1 'polypeptide(L)' 'MRAIVNGKLIDLPEGTTVEDLRSRLPEIGNDDVMEEGFGGTKPLKDTEALKEGSKVWTVPKIVKGGRNNDNNY' A
#
# COMPACT_ATOMS: atom_id res chain seq x y z
N MET A 1 13.58 -8.52 -7.30
CA MET A 1 12.50 -8.02 -8.16
C MET A 1 12.35 -6.51 -7.99
N ARG A 2 11.73 -5.90 -8.93
CA ARG A 2 11.52 -4.45 -8.87
C ARG A 2 10.04 -4.14 -8.83
N ALA A 3 9.71 -3.11 -8.08
CA ALA A 3 8.33 -2.64 -7.98
C ALA A 3 8.33 -1.13 -8.00
N ILE A 4 7.24 -0.55 -8.46
CA ILE A 4 7.07 0.89 -8.44
C ILE A 4 6.13 1.21 -7.29
N VAL A 5 6.64 1.95 -6.31
CA VAL A 5 5.90 2.29 -5.12
C VAL A 5 5.81 3.80 -5.02
N ASN A 6 4.59 4.32 -5.13
CA ASN A 6 4.35 5.78 -5.12
C ASN A 6 5.24 6.49 -6.13
N GLY A 7 5.38 5.88 -7.31
CA GLY A 7 6.14 6.48 -8.40
C GLY A 7 7.64 6.24 -8.35
N LYS A 8 8.13 5.53 -7.34
CA LYS A 8 9.55 5.23 -7.22
C LYS A 8 9.82 3.78 -7.52
N LEU A 9 10.83 3.53 -8.33
CA LEU A 9 11.26 2.17 -8.63
C LEU A 9 12.18 1.70 -7.51
N ILE A 10 11.83 0.59 -6.88
CA ILE A 10 12.62 0.03 -5.80
C ILE A 10 12.90 -1.45 -6.05
N ASP A 11 14.06 -1.87 -5.58
CA ASP A 11 14.46 -3.28 -5.60
C ASP A 11 14.02 -3.94 -4.31
N LEU A 12 13.37 -5.09 -4.45
CA LEU A 12 12.85 -5.84 -3.30
C LEU A 12 13.19 -7.30 -3.49
N PRO A 13 13.38 -8.04 -2.38
CA PRO A 13 13.55 -9.49 -2.50
C PRO A 13 12.31 -10.15 -3.07
N GLU A 14 12.51 -11.28 -3.74
CA GLU A 14 11.38 -12.08 -4.21
C GLU A 14 10.48 -12.45 -3.06
N GLY A 15 9.19 -12.40 -3.30
CA GLY A 15 8.22 -12.78 -2.28
C GLY A 15 7.93 -11.71 -1.23
N THR A 16 8.41 -10.48 -1.44
CA THR A 16 8.13 -9.39 -0.51
C THR A 16 6.62 -9.18 -0.43
N THR A 17 6.09 -9.26 0.78
CA THR A 17 4.66 -9.00 1.02
C THR A 17 4.45 -7.53 1.32
N VAL A 18 3.17 -7.13 1.38
CA VAL A 18 2.82 -5.75 1.76
C VAL A 18 3.34 -5.46 3.16
N GLU A 19 3.23 -6.43 4.07
CA GLU A 19 3.73 -6.26 5.42
C GLU A 19 5.23 -6.01 5.43
N ASP A 20 5.98 -6.76 4.61
CA ASP A 20 7.42 -6.55 4.48
C ASP A 20 7.70 -5.16 3.92
N LEU A 21 6.90 -4.73 2.96
CA LEU A 21 7.06 -3.41 2.37
C LEU A 21 6.88 -2.32 3.42
N ARG A 22 5.91 -2.47 4.31
CA ARG A 22 5.68 -1.51 5.39
C ARG A 22 6.90 -1.40 6.30
N SER A 23 7.54 -2.55 6.57
CA SER A 23 8.73 -2.56 7.41
C SER A 23 9.90 -1.84 6.73
N ARG A 24 10.00 -1.95 5.41
CA ARG A 24 11.08 -1.32 4.67
C ARG A 24 10.85 0.16 4.45
N LEU A 25 9.59 0.56 4.37
CA LEU A 25 9.21 1.95 4.10
C LEU A 25 8.30 2.43 5.23
N PRO A 26 8.89 2.85 6.34
CA PRO A 26 8.07 3.26 7.51
C PRO A 26 7.11 4.39 7.21
N GLU A 27 7.39 5.19 6.19
CA GLU A 27 6.51 6.30 5.83
C GLU A 27 5.14 5.83 5.35
N ILE A 28 5.02 4.57 4.94
CA ILE A 28 3.72 4.03 4.54
C ILE A 28 2.81 3.88 5.75
N GLY A 29 3.38 3.51 6.90
CA GLY A 29 2.61 3.34 8.11
C GLY A 29 1.48 2.33 7.92
N ASN A 30 0.27 2.76 8.25
CA ASN A 30 -0.92 1.93 8.14
C ASN A 30 -1.76 2.25 6.92
N ASP A 31 -1.22 3.02 5.99
CA ASP A 31 -1.96 3.36 4.77
C ASP A 31 -2.36 2.11 4.01
N ASP A 32 -3.48 2.17 3.33
CA ASP A 32 -3.89 1.08 2.45
C ASP A 32 -2.97 1.06 1.23
N VAL A 33 -2.58 -0.15 0.83
CA VAL A 33 -1.74 -0.32 -0.35
C VAL A 33 -2.63 -0.80 -1.50
N MET A 34 -2.60 -0.06 -2.60
CA MET A 34 -3.40 -0.35 -3.77
C MET A 34 -2.48 -0.76 -4.91
N GLU A 35 -2.91 -1.70 -5.70
CA GLU A 35 -2.14 -2.16 -6.86
C GLU A 35 -2.92 -1.91 -8.13
N GLU A 36 -2.24 -1.39 -9.13
CA GLU A 36 -2.82 -1.23 -10.45
C GLU A 36 -2.71 -2.55 -11.19
N GLY A 37 -3.84 -3.11 -11.57
CA GLY A 37 -3.88 -4.39 -12.22
C GLY A 37 -4.59 -4.32 -13.55
N PHE A 38 -4.71 -5.47 -14.18
CA PHE A 38 -5.28 -5.58 -15.52
C PHE A 38 -6.73 -5.14 -15.56
N GLY A 39 -7.48 -5.41 -14.54
CA GLY A 39 -8.89 -5.04 -14.48
C GLY A 39 -9.16 -3.76 -13.71
N GLY A 40 -8.13 -3.00 -13.38
CA GLY A 40 -8.25 -1.79 -12.60
C GLY A 40 -7.47 -1.87 -11.31
N THR A 41 -7.85 -1.07 -10.35
CA THR A 41 -7.17 -0.96 -9.08
C THR A 41 -7.76 -1.92 -8.05
N LYS A 42 -6.92 -2.54 -7.25
CA LYS A 42 -7.42 -3.38 -6.16
C LYS A 42 -6.59 -3.15 -4.90
N PRO A 43 -7.21 -3.27 -3.72
CA PRO A 43 -6.45 -3.20 -2.48
C PRO A 43 -5.67 -4.48 -2.26
N LEU A 44 -4.51 -4.37 -1.65
CA LEU A 44 -3.68 -5.51 -1.30
C LEU A 44 -3.75 -5.75 0.20
N LYS A 45 -3.82 -7.02 0.58
CA LYS A 45 -3.74 -7.39 1.98
C LYS A 45 -2.29 -7.48 2.40
N ASP A 46 -2.05 -7.35 3.69
CA ASP A 46 -0.69 -7.39 4.21
C ASP A 46 0.03 -8.70 3.90
N THR A 47 -0.72 -9.78 3.72
CA THR A 47 -0.14 -11.08 3.42
C THR A 47 0.13 -11.31 1.94
N GLU A 48 -0.34 -10.42 1.08
CA GLU A 48 -0.15 -10.59 -0.35
C GLU A 48 1.26 -10.18 -0.77
N ALA A 49 1.85 -10.98 -1.65
CA ALA A 49 3.20 -10.72 -2.13
C ALA A 49 3.14 -9.84 -3.38
N LEU A 50 4.14 -9.00 -3.51
CA LEU A 50 4.31 -8.20 -4.72
C LEU A 50 4.97 -9.05 -5.80
N LYS A 51 4.88 -8.59 -7.03
CA LYS A 51 5.46 -9.28 -8.18
C LYS A 51 6.42 -8.37 -8.89
N GLU A 52 7.24 -8.96 -9.75
CA GLU A 52 8.12 -8.16 -10.60
C GLU A 52 7.28 -7.17 -11.40
N GLY A 53 7.64 -5.90 -11.31
CA GLY A 53 6.95 -4.86 -12.04
C GLY A 53 5.66 -4.38 -11.41
N SER A 54 5.33 -4.85 -10.21
CA SER A 54 4.13 -4.37 -9.52
C SER A 54 4.16 -2.86 -9.40
N LYS A 55 3.02 -2.25 -9.65
CA LYS A 55 2.86 -0.81 -9.50
C LYS A 55 1.83 -0.57 -8.39
N VAL A 56 2.30 -0.04 -7.29
CA VAL A 56 1.46 0.16 -6.12
C VAL A 56 1.57 1.58 -5.62
N TRP A 57 0.56 1.99 -4.89
CA TRP A 57 0.59 3.28 -4.21
C TRP A 57 -0.18 3.15 -2.91
N THR A 58 0.04 4.11 -2.04
CA THR A 58 -0.57 4.10 -0.72
C THR A 58 -1.62 5.19 -0.62
N VAL A 59 -2.69 4.86 0.10
CA VAL A 59 -3.80 5.78 0.34
C VAL A 59 -4.00 5.88 1.84
N PRO A 60 -4.00 7.09 2.39
CA PRO A 60 -4.22 7.22 3.83
C PRO A 60 -5.55 6.63 4.25
N LYS A 61 -5.55 5.94 5.37
CA LYS A 61 -6.77 5.40 5.92
C LYS A 61 -7.62 6.52 6.45
N ILE A 62 -8.90 6.46 6.10
CA ILE A 62 -9.87 7.41 6.63
C ILE A 62 -10.45 6.79 7.88
N VAL A 63 -10.24 7.46 9.00
CA VAL A 63 -10.79 7.01 10.27
C VAL A 63 -12.16 7.65 10.43
N LYS A 64 -13.17 6.84 10.47
CA LYS A 64 -14.53 7.32 10.65
C LYS A 64 -14.83 7.48 12.12
N GLY A 65 -15.56 8.47 12.43
CA GLY A 65 -15.92 8.74 13.79
C GLY A 65 -14.90 9.63 14.36
N GLY A 66 -14.42 9.86 14.33
CA GLY A 66 -13.55 10.77 14.85
C GLY A 66 -13.89 12.15 14.47
N ARG A 67 -14.36 11.89 14.02
CA ARG A 67 -14.49 12.57 13.69
C ARG A 67 -15.19 12.97 13.87
N ASN A 68 -15.16 12.84 13.75
CA ASN A 68 -15.78 13.08 13.84
C ASN A 68 -16.24 13.54 14.15
N ASN A 69 -16.22 13.81 14.11
CA ASN A 69 -16.60 14.12 14.35
C ASN A 69 -17.00 14.63 14.49
N ASP A 70 -16.88 14.88 14.34
CA ASP A 70 -17.27 15.23 14.41
C ASP A 70 -17.83 15.61 14.51
N ASN A 71 -17.91 15.89 14.38
CA ASN A 71 -18.45 16.13 14.53
C ASN A 71 -19.15 16.45 14.82
N ASN A 72 -19.29 16.74 14.74
CA ASN A 72 -19.88 16.90 15.08
C ASN A 72 -20.47 17.21 15.42
N TYR A 73 -20.69 17.65 15.37
CA TYR A 73 -21.10 17.77 15.74
C TYR A 73 -21.28 17.90 16.24
#